data_7adf43b1081ffd1a3950ea9b296d59d2
#
_entry.id   7adf43b1081ffd1a3950ea9b296d59d2
#
_cell.length_a   1.000
_cell.length_b   1.000
_cell.length_c   1.000
_cell.angle_alpha   90.00
_cell.angle_beta   90.00
_cell.angle_gamma   90.00
#
_symmetry.space_group_name_H-M   'P 1'
#
loop_
_entity.id
_entity.type
_entity.pdbx_description
1 polymer ?
#
loop_
_entity_poly.entity_id
_entity_poly.type
_entity_poly.pdbx_seq_one_letter_code
_entity_poly.pdbx_strand_id
1 'polypeptide(L)'
;MRIGMRLLLGYFLIVAIAAWFVLSIFVQEVKPGVRRATEGTLNDTATLLAALAREDLLAANPQQGRLAQAFHQLNQQPLNANIGGIKKVRNEYRVYLTDARGKVVFDSSGQATGQDYSRWNDVWLTLRGQYGARSTRSDPHDEASSVMYIAAPVMDKGRIIGVLSVGKPNLAMTPVIKRSERRILWAGGALLGIALLIGGGVVWWINFSIGSWCAMRTR
;
A
#
# COMPACT_ATOMS: atom_id res chain seq x y z
N MET A 1 39.00 24.84 -19.19
CA MET A 1 38.25 23.56 -19.02
C MET A 1 38.22 22.86 -20.38
N ARG A 2 38.75 21.64 -20.47
CA ARG A 2 38.82 20.88 -21.73
C ARG A 2 37.39 20.54 -22.20
N ILE A 3 37.14 20.59 -23.50
CA ILE A 3 35.80 20.33 -24.11
C ILE A 3 35.19 19.03 -23.61
N GLY A 4 36.01 17.99 -23.43
CA GLY A 4 35.58 16.71 -22.87
C GLY A 4 34.92 16.80 -21.48
N MET A 5 35.41 17.69 -20.60
CA MET A 5 34.81 17.89 -19.27
C MET A 5 33.41 18.52 -19.34
N ARG A 6 33.20 19.44 -20.28
CA ARG A 6 31.88 20.08 -20.50
C ARG A 6 30.86 19.10 -21.06
N LEU A 7 31.27 18.25 -22.00
CA LEU A 7 30.42 17.18 -22.55
C LEU A 7 30.05 16.15 -21.47
N LEU A 8 31.01 15.75 -20.64
CA LEU A 8 30.79 14.82 -19.54
C LEU A 8 29.81 15.39 -18.52
N LEU A 9 29.98 16.66 -18.12
CA LEU A 9 29.02 17.33 -17.21
C LEU A 9 27.60 17.41 -17.78
N GLY A 10 27.49 17.77 -19.09
CA GLY A 10 26.19 17.81 -19.78
C GLY A 10 25.49 16.44 -19.80
N TYR A 11 26.26 15.40 -20.13
CA TYR A 11 25.73 14.03 -20.11
C TYR A 11 25.23 13.59 -18.71
N PHE A 12 26.04 13.83 -17.66
CA PHE A 12 25.64 13.53 -16.29
C PHE A 12 24.40 14.29 -15.85
N LEU A 13 24.28 15.56 -16.25
CA LEU A 13 23.10 16.36 -15.93
C LEU A 13 21.85 15.74 -16.55
N ILE A 14 21.90 15.33 -17.82
CA ILE A 14 20.77 14.69 -18.50
C ILE A 14 20.38 13.38 -17.80
N VAL A 15 21.35 12.53 -17.48
CA VAL A 15 21.11 11.26 -16.78
C VAL A 15 20.52 11.48 -15.40
N ALA A 16 21.02 12.48 -14.66
CA ALA A 16 20.50 12.82 -13.33
C ALA A 16 19.05 13.31 -13.39
N ILE A 17 18.71 14.16 -14.37
CA ILE A 17 17.34 14.65 -14.60
C ILE A 17 16.42 13.48 -14.96
N ALA A 18 16.84 12.59 -15.87
CA ALA A 18 16.06 11.42 -16.25
C ALA A 18 15.82 10.48 -15.07
N ALA A 19 16.84 10.20 -14.27
CA ALA A 19 16.73 9.37 -13.07
C ALA A 19 15.79 10.00 -12.03
N TRP A 20 15.90 11.32 -11.80
CA TRP A 20 15.00 12.05 -10.90
C TRP A 20 13.55 12.00 -11.38
N PHE A 21 13.31 12.15 -12.68
CA PHE A 21 11.97 12.09 -13.27
C PHE A 21 11.33 10.72 -13.10
N VAL A 22 12.07 9.64 -13.39
CA VAL A 22 11.59 8.26 -13.20
C VAL A 22 11.27 7.97 -11.74
N LEU A 23 12.14 8.41 -10.82
CA LEU A 23 11.94 8.24 -9.38
C LEU A 23 10.71 9.02 -8.89
N SER A 24 10.50 10.24 -9.41
CA SER A 24 9.33 11.07 -9.10
C SER A 24 8.03 10.40 -9.50
N ILE A 25 7.95 9.86 -10.73
CA ILE A 25 6.78 9.14 -11.23
C ILE A 25 6.50 7.93 -10.32
N PHE A 26 7.54 7.18 -9.97
CA PHE A 26 7.38 6.01 -9.11
C PHE A 26 6.76 6.37 -7.76
N VAL A 27 7.28 7.40 -7.09
CA VAL A 27 6.79 7.84 -5.78
C VAL A 27 5.38 8.42 -5.86
N GLN A 28 5.08 9.17 -6.92
CA GLN A 28 3.79 9.89 -7.07
C GLN A 28 2.66 8.99 -7.58
N GLU A 29 2.95 7.97 -8.39
CA GLU A 29 1.93 7.14 -9.04
C GLU A 29 1.81 5.75 -8.42
N VAL A 30 2.91 5.07 -8.15
CA VAL A 30 2.88 3.66 -7.74
C VAL A 30 2.38 3.49 -6.31
N LYS A 31 2.89 4.29 -5.36
CA LYS A 31 2.45 4.20 -3.95
C LYS A 31 0.95 4.53 -3.78
N PRO A 32 0.44 5.64 -4.33
CA PRO A 32 -0.99 5.94 -4.27
C PRO A 32 -1.85 4.93 -5.04
N GLY A 33 -1.37 4.39 -6.16
CA GLY A 33 -2.06 3.39 -6.96
C GLY A 33 -2.33 2.11 -6.18
N VAL A 34 -1.31 1.56 -5.52
CA VAL A 34 -1.45 0.37 -4.66
C VAL A 34 -2.43 0.64 -3.51
N ARG A 35 -2.34 1.81 -2.90
CA ARG A 35 -3.26 2.20 -1.82
C ARG A 35 -4.70 2.25 -2.31
N ARG A 36 -4.98 2.91 -3.44
CA ARG A 36 -6.34 2.99 -4.03
C ARG A 36 -6.90 1.61 -4.39
N ALA A 37 -6.09 0.74 -4.99
CA ALA A 37 -6.49 -0.63 -5.31
C ALA A 37 -6.87 -1.43 -4.06
N THR A 38 -6.09 -1.30 -2.99
CA THR A 38 -6.40 -1.94 -1.70
C THR A 38 -7.64 -1.36 -1.06
N GLU A 39 -7.80 -0.04 -1.11
CA GLU A 39 -8.97 0.68 -0.60
C GLU A 39 -10.24 0.21 -1.31
N GLY A 40 -10.22 0.07 -2.65
CA GLY A 40 -11.32 -0.49 -3.44
C GLY A 40 -11.66 -1.92 -3.01
N THR A 41 -10.66 -2.80 -2.91
CA THR A 41 -10.89 -4.19 -2.48
C THR A 41 -11.47 -4.28 -1.06
N LEU A 42 -10.99 -3.42 -0.15
CA LEU A 42 -11.53 -3.38 1.22
C LEU A 42 -12.98 -2.87 1.24
N ASN A 43 -13.30 -1.88 0.40
CA ASN A 43 -14.66 -1.36 0.28
C ASN A 43 -15.63 -2.44 -0.22
N ASP A 44 -15.26 -3.17 -1.27
CA ASP A 44 -16.07 -4.25 -1.81
C ASP A 44 -16.26 -5.37 -0.77
N THR A 45 -15.19 -5.72 -0.07
CA THR A 45 -15.22 -6.71 1.02
C THR A 45 -16.12 -6.24 2.18
N ALA A 46 -16.00 -4.97 2.59
CA ALA A 46 -16.82 -4.41 3.65
C ALA A 46 -18.30 -4.40 3.26
N THR A 47 -18.61 -4.02 2.01
CA THR A 47 -19.99 -3.99 1.49
C THR A 47 -20.60 -5.40 1.46
N LEU A 48 -19.84 -6.39 0.97
CA LEU A 48 -20.30 -7.78 0.95
C LEU A 48 -20.54 -8.31 2.37
N LEU A 49 -19.60 -8.11 3.28
CA LEU A 49 -19.75 -8.56 4.67
C LEU A 49 -20.85 -7.80 5.42
N ALA A 50 -21.07 -6.51 5.12
CA ALA A 50 -22.16 -5.74 5.70
C ALA A 50 -23.53 -6.29 5.30
N ALA A 51 -23.68 -6.71 4.04
CA ALA A 51 -24.90 -7.37 3.58
C ALA A 51 -25.15 -8.70 4.33
N LEU A 52 -24.11 -9.49 4.60
CA LEU A 52 -24.21 -10.74 5.36
C LEU A 52 -24.46 -10.48 6.85
N ALA A 53 -23.89 -9.42 7.43
CA ALA A 53 -24.00 -9.08 8.84
C ALA A 53 -25.39 -8.53 9.23
N ARG A 54 -26.25 -8.21 8.25
CA ARG A 54 -27.60 -7.69 8.53
C ARG A 54 -28.42 -8.59 9.46
N GLU A 55 -28.45 -9.89 9.18
CA GLU A 55 -29.19 -10.86 9.99
C GLU A 55 -28.63 -10.98 11.41
N ASP A 56 -27.29 -10.94 11.53
CA ASP A 56 -26.61 -11.00 12.81
C ASP A 56 -26.93 -9.76 13.67
N LEU A 57 -27.02 -8.58 13.05
CA LEU A 57 -27.32 -7.33 13.74
C LEU A 57 -28.78 -7.26 14.21
N LEU A 58 -29.69 -7.91 13.48
CA LEU A 58 -31.10 -8.03 13.85
C LEU A 58 -31.35 -9.15 14.90
N ALA A 59 -30.39 -10.06 15.06
CA ALA A 59 -30.45 -11.11 16.05
C ALA A 59 -30.23 -10.59 17.51
N ALA A 60 -30.71 -11.29 18.47
CA ALA A 60 -30.56 -10.94 19.89
C ALA A 60 -29.07 -10.98 20.36
N ASN A 61 -28.24 -11.78 19.73
CA ASN A 61 -26.84 -11.94 20.09
C ASN A 61 -25.90 -11.94 18.86
N PRO A 62 -25.48 -10.76 18.38
CA PRO A 62 -24.56 -10.65 17.23
C PRO A 62 -23.21 -11.35 17.42
N GLN A 63 -22.76 -11.53 18.67
CA GLN A 63 -21.49 -12.20 18.98
C GLN A 63 -21.52 -13.72 18.71
N GLN A 64 -22.70 -14.31 18.56
CA GLN A 64 -22.90 -15.72 18.20
C GLN A 64 -23.46 -15.88 16.78
N GLY A 65 -23.54 -14.79 16.02
CA GLY A 65 -24.05 -14.76 14.68
C GLY A 65 -23.15 -15.49 13.66
N ARG A 66 -23.61 -15.56 12.43
CA ARG A 66 -22.90 -16.23 11.31
C ARG A 66 -21.53 -15.62 11.05
N LEU A 67 -21.44 -14.28 11.16
CA LEU A 67 -20.18 -13.55 10.97
C LEU A 67 -19.15 -13.98 12.03
N ALA A 68 -19.55 -14.03 13.29
CA ALA A 68 -18.70 -14.47 14.40
C ALA A 68 -18.21 -15.90 14.22
N GLN A 69 -19.11 -16.82 13.84
CA GLN A 69 -18.77 -18.21 13.57
C GLN A 69 -17.80 -18.34 12.39
N ALA A 70 -18.04 -17.61 11.29
CA ALA A 70 -17.17 -17.61 10.13
C ALA A 70 -15.76 -17.13 10.46
N PHE A 71 -15.62 -16.05 11.23
CA PHE A 71 -14.30 -15.54 11.66
C PHE A 71 -13.61 -16.49 12.64
N HIS A 72 -14.35 -17.13 13.52
CA HIS A 72 -13.79 -18.15 14.41
C HIS A 72 -13.21 -19.32 13.62
N GLN A 73 -13.96 -19.86 12.65
CA GLN A 73 -13.48 -20.93 11.77
C GLN A 73 -12.27 -20.48 10.91
N LEU A 74 -12.34 -19.27 10.35
CA LEU A 74 -11.27 -18.71 9.52
C LEU A 74 -9.95 -18.55 10.29
N ASN A 75 -10.01 -18.19 11.57
CA ASN A 75 -8.85 -18.04 12.43
C ASN A 75 -8.24 -19.39 12.85
N GLN A 76 -9.01 -20.47 12.82
CA GLN A 76 -8.54 -21.82 13.11
C GLN A 76 -7.92 -22.51 11.91
N GLN A 77 -8.27 -22.09 10.69
CA GLN A 77 -7.77 -22.69 9.46
C GLN A 77 -6.47 -22.01 9.00
N PRO A 78 -5.35 -22.73 8.89
CA PRO A 78 -4.12 -22.19 8.31
C PRO A 78 -4.35 -21.93 6.81
N LEU A 79 -4.14 -20.69 6.39
CA LEU A 79 -4.09 -20.34 4.97
C LEU A 79 -2.75 -20.80 4.40
N ASN A 80 -2.75 -21.68 3.42
CA ASN A 80 -1.53 -22.13 2.76
C ASN A 80 -1.48 -21.60 1.32
N ALA A 81 -1.43 -20.29 1.18
CA ALA A 81 -1.38 -19.62 -0.13
C ALA A 81 0.01 -18.99 -0.36
N ASN A 82 0.56 -19.22 -1.57
CA ASN A 82 1.79 -18.55 -2.02
C ASN A 82 1.43 -17.55 -3.11
N ILE A 83 1.40 -16.27 -2.77
CA ILE A 83 1.01 -15.17 -3.67
C ILE A 83 2.27 -14.38 -4.04
N GLY A 84 2.75 -14.54 -5.27
CA GLY A 84 3.94 -13.82 -5.75
C GLY A 84 5.22 -14.11 -4.95
N GLY A 85 5.35 -15.32 -4.39
CA GLY A 85 6.49 -15.73 -3.54
C GLY A 85 6.37 -15.30 -2.07
N ILE A 86 5.22 -14.76 -1.67
CA ILE A 86 4.89 -14.43 -0.27
C ILE A 86 3.94 -15.48 0.27
N LYS A 87 4.37 -16.20 1.30
CA LYS A 87 3.52 -17.18 1.97
C LYS A 87 2.52 -16.46 2.87
N LYS A 88 1.23 -16.67 2.61
CA LYS A 88 0.14 -16.21 3.46
C LYS A 88 -0.34 -17.38 4.31
N VAL A 89 -0.09 -17.32 5.62
CA VAL A 89 -0.35 -18.42 6.55
C VAL A 89 -1.61 -18.20 7.41
N ARG A 90 -2.10 -16.96 7.49
CA ARG A 90 -3.28 -16.61 8.28
C ARG A 90 -4.06 -15.47 7.65
N ASN A 91 -5.33 -15.36 8.07
CA ASN A 91 -6.13 -14.19 7.75
C ASN A 91 -5.57 -12.95 8.48
N GLU A 92 -5.47 -11.83 7.76
CA GLU A 92 -4.95 -10.56 8.28
C GLU A 92 -6.04 -9.50 8.42
N TYR A 93 -7.28 -9.82 7.99
CA TYR A 93 -8.38 -8.89 8.13
C TYR A 93 -8.79 -8.76 9.60
N ARG A 94 -9.00 -7.50 10.00
CA ARG A 94 -9.66 -7.15 11.25
C ARG A 94 -11.05 -6.65 10.89
N VAL A 95 -12.09 -7.24 11.48
CA VAL A 95 -13.45 -6.85 11.17
C VAL A 95 -14.18 -6.56 12.47
N TYR A 96 -14.88 -5.44 12.49
CA TYR A 96 -15.81 -5.15 13.57
C TYR A 96 -17.15 -4.66 13.03
N LEU A 97 -18.19 -4.91 13.81
CA LEU A 97 -19.57 -4.55 13.52
C LEU A 97 -20.08 -3.66 14.65
N THR A 98 -20.71 -2.53 14.30
CA THR A 98 -21.34 -1.64 15.27
C THR A 98 -22.85 -1.63 15.10
N ASP A 99 -23.56 -1.24 16.14
CA ASP A 99 -24.97 -0.86 16.06
C ASP A 99 -25.15 0.54 15.44
N ALA A 100 -26.41 0.99 15.34
CA ALA A 100 -26.75 2.31 14.82
C ALA A 100 -26.24 3.49 15.67
N ARG A 101 -25.81 3.22 16.90
CA ARG A 101 -25.20 4.23 17.80
C ARG A 101 -23.68 4.25 17.71
N GLY A 102 -23.08 3.34 16.95
CA GLY A 102 -21.61 3.22 16.83
C GLY A 102 -20.97 2.37 17.94
N LYS A 103 -21.76 1.68 18.76
CA LYS A 103 -21.23 0.74 19.75
C LYS A 103 -20.85 -0.57 19.08
N VAL A 104 -19.64 -1.07 19.32
CA VAL A 104 -19.15 -2.33 18.76
C VAL A 104 -19.88 -3.51 19.37
N VAL A 105 -20.59 -4.25 18.54
CA VAL A 105 -21.34 -5.47 18.93
C VAL A 105 -20.59 -6.76 18.61
N PHE A 106 -19.66 -6.70 17.64
CA PHE A 106 -18.77 -7.80 17.30
C PHE A 106 -17.40 -7.24 16.88
N ASP A 107 -16.34 -7.92 17.28
CA ASP A 107 -14.96 -7.66 16.84
C ASP A 107 -14.22 -8.99 16.64
N SER A 108 -13.62 -9.17 15.45
CA SER A 108 -12.87 -10.39 15.09
C SER A 108 -11.65 -10.66 15.96
N SER A 109 -11.11 -9.63 16.64
CA SER A 109 -10.03 -9.75 17.62
C SER A 109 -10.53 -9.92 19.07
N GLY A 110 -11.82 -9.68 19.31
CA GLY A 110 -12.44 -9.73 20.64
C GLY A 110 -12.09 -8.56 21.58
N GLN A 111 -11.23 -7.61 21.15
CA GLN A 111 -10.71 -6.56 22.02
C GLN A 111 -11.61 -5.32 22.11
N ALA A 112 -12.36 -5.04 21.04
CA ALA A 112 -13.14 -3.81 20.92
C ALA A 112 -14.62 -4.00 21.23
N THR A 113 -15.10 -5.21 21.48
CA THR A 113 -16.52 -5.48 21.74
C THR A 113 -17.01 -4.68 22.96
N GLY A 114 -18.11 -3.96 22.77
CA GLY A 114 -18.69 -3.09 23.81
C GLY A 114 -18.15 -1.65 23.82
N GLN A 115 -17.08 -1.36 23.10
CA GLN A 115 -16.52 -0.01 23.00
C GLN A 115 -17.36 0.91 22.12
N ASP A 116 -17.29 2.21 22.36
CA ASP A 116 -17.97 3.24 21.58
C ASP A 116 -17.02 3.77 20.49
N TYR A 117 -17.35 3.46 19.23
CA TYR A 117 -16.64 3.92 18.03
C TYR A 117 -17.41 4.98 17.23
N SER A 118 -18.47 5.55 17.81
CA SER A 118 -19.34 6.55 17.15
C SER A 118 -18.59 7.79 16.64
N ARG A 119 -17.43 8.12 17.26
CA ARG A 119 -16.58 9.26 16.89
C ARG A 119 -15.44 8.89 15.92
N TRP A 120 -15.27 7.63 15.59
CA TRP A 120 -14.22 7.21 14.68
C TRP A 120 -14.66 7.47 13.23
N ASN A 121 -13.79 8.05 12.42
CA ASN A 121 -14.12 8.54 11.08
C ASN A 121 -14.82 7.51 10.18
N ASP A 122 -14.36 6.26 10.20
CA ASP A 122 -14.97 5.19 9.43
C ASP A 122 -16.42 4.93 9.87
N VAL A 123 -16.70 4.89 11.17
CA VAL A 123 -18.06 4.69 11.70
C VAL A 123 -18.90 5.96 11.55
N TRP A 124 -18.36 7.10 11.96
CA TRP A 124 -19.08 8.38 11.98
C TRP A 124 -19.57 8.82 10.59
N LEU A 125 -18.73 8.67 9.56
CA LEU A 125 -19.08 9.01 8.18
C LEU A 125 -20.10 8.02 7.62
N THR A 126 -19.88 6.70 7.84
CA THR A 126 -20.73 5.65 7.31
C THR A 126 -22.16 5.69 7.91
N LEU A 127 -22.30 6.00 9.19
CA LEU A 127 -23.62 6.19 9.82
C LEU A 127 -24.41 7.35 9.17
N ARG A 128 -23.75 8.26 8.47
CA ARG A 128 -24.35 9.38 7.73
C ARG A 128 -24.53 9.10 6.24
N GLY A 129 -24.29 7.85 5.81
CA GLY A 129 -24.36 7.47 4.40
C GLY A 129 -23.19 7.98 3.55
N GLN A 130 -22.08 8.39 4.19
CA GLN A 130 -20.88 8.86 3.51
C GLN A 130 -19.81 7.76 3.54
N TYR A 131 -18.85 7.85 2.62
CA TYR A 131 -17.71 6.95 2.58
C TYR A 131 -16.84 7.10 3.84
N GLY A 132 -16.73 6.04 4.61
CA GLY A 132 -16.01 5.98 5.87
C GLY A 132 -14.68 5.25 5.75
N ALA A 133 -13.59 5.97 5.95
CA ALA A 133 -12.24 5.41 5.97
C ALA A 133 -11.44 5.97 7.15
N ARG A 134 -10.55 5.13 7.70
CA ARG A 134 -9.68 5.49 8.81
C ARG A 134 -8.36 4.73 8.73
N SER A 135 -7.26 5.39 9.06
CA SER A 135 -5.97 4.74 9.30
C SER A 135 -5.57 4.95 10.76
N THR A 136 -5.23 3.88 11.45
CA THR A 136 -4.77 3.90 12.84
C THR A 136 -3.37 3.30 12.90
N ARG A 137 -2.47 3.92 13.67
CA ARG A 137 -1.14 3.40 13.95
C ARG A 137 -1.09 2.95 15.42
N SER A 138 -0.57 1.75 15.65
CA SER A 138 -0.31 1.27 17.03
C SER A 138 0.95 1.94 17.59
N ASP A 139 1.96 2.18 16.73
CA ASP A 139 3.15 2.96 17.03
C ASP A 139 3.22 4.18 16.10
N PRO A 140 3.24 5.43 16.64
CA PRO A 140 3.33 6.66 15.83
C PRO A 140 4.57 6.73 14.94
N HIS A 141 5.67 6.07 15.34
CA HIS A 141 6.96 6.09 14.64
C HIS A 141 7.12 4.95 13.64
N ASP A 142 6.26 3.92 13.68
CA ASP A 142 6.28 2.78 12.73
C ASP A 142 5.10 2.83 11.77
N GLU A 143 5.35 3.20 10.52
CA GLU A 143 4.33 3.16 9.45
C GLU A 143 3.81 1.74 9.19
N ALA A 144 4.61 0.72 9.47
CA ALA A 144 4.22 -0.67 9.30
C ALA A 144 3.17 -1.11 10.33
N SER A 145 3.08 -0.44 11.48
CA SER A 145 2.07 -0.68 12.51
C SER A 145 0.67 -0.17 12.13
N SER A 146 0.56 0.54 10.99
CA SER A 146 -0.69 1.14 10.53
C SER A 146 -1.67 0.09 10.02
N VAL A 147 -2.95 0.26 10.39
CA VAL A 147 -4.09 -0.51 9.88
C VAL A 147 -5.02 0.45 9.16
N MET A 148 -5.36 0.14 7.91
CA MET A 148 -6.39 0.84 7.15
C MET A 148 -7.74 0.17 7.37
N TYR A 149 -8.73 0.93 7.80
CA TYR A 149 -10.11 0.52 7.97
C TYR A 149 -10.99 1.20 6.94
N ILE A 150 -11.84 0.41 6.28
CA ILE A 150 -12.89 0.87 5.38
C ILE A 150 -14.22 0.32 5.89
N ALA A 151 -15.21 1.19 5.97
CA ALA A 151 -16.50 0.85 6.52
C ALA A 151 -17.61 0.89 5.46
N ALA A 152 -18.56 -0.03 5.60
CA ALA A 152 -19.78 -0.07 4.81
C ALA A 152 -21.02 -0.07 5.71
N PRO A 153 -22.13 0.57 5.31
CA PRO A 153 -23.35 0.59 6.09
C PRO A 153 -24.04 -0.76 6.03
N VAL A 154 -24.52 -1.23 7.19
CA VAL A 154 -25.45 -2.35 7.27
C VAL A 154 -26.85 -1.80 7.10
N MET A 155 -27.52 -2.20 6.01
CA MET A 155 -28.82 -1.66 5.63
C MET A 155 -29.96 -2.61 5.98
N ASP A 156 -31.04 -2.09 6.55
CA ASP A 156 -32.33 -2.78 6.66
C ASP A 156 -33.48 -1.85 6.23
N LYS A 157 -34.31 -2.30 5.30
CA LYS A 157 -35.47 -1.55 4.77
C LYS A 157 -35.16 -0.09 4.43
N GLY A 158 -34.00 0.16 3.82
CA GLY A 158 -33.56 1.49 3.41
C GLY A 158 -32.98 2.36 4.54
N ARG A 159 -32.78 1.80 5.74
CA ARG A 159 -32.18 2.50 6.89
C ARG A 159 -30.85 1.87 7.27
N ILE A 160 -29.91 2.70 7.71
CA ILE A 160 -28.65 2.22 8.27
C ILE A 160 -28.91 1.76 9.70
N ILE A 161 -28.72 0.47 9.95
CA ILE A 161 -28.90 -0.17 11.27
C ILE A 161 -27.59 -0.42 12.01
N GLY A 162 -26.47 -0.22 11.33
CA GLY A 162 -25.14 -0.36 11.88
C GLY A 162 -24.06 -0.16 10.82
N VAL A 163 -22.81 -0.38 11.22
CA VAL A 163 -21.64 -0.24 10.35
C VAL A 163 -20.75 -1.45 10.49
N LEU A 164 -20.33 -2.02 9.37
CA LEU A 164 -19.29 -3.02 9.33
C LEU A 164 -18.01 -2.40 8.78
N SER A 165 -16.92 -2.50 9.51
CA SER A 165 -15.61 -2.01 9.10
C SER A 165 -14.62 -3.15 8.94
N VAL A 166 -13.89 -3.12 7.81
CA VAL A 166 -12.85 -4.09 7.48
C VAL A 166 -11.50 -3.39 7.53
N GLY A 167 -10.62 -3.89 8.37
CA GLY A 167 -9.26 -3.39 8.54
C GLY A 167 -8.24 -4.33 7.92
N LYS A 168 -7.23 -3.76 7.25
CA LYS A 168 -6.06 -4.49 6.77
C LYS A 168 -4.78 -3.82 7.27
N PRO A 169 -3.90 -4.57 7.97
CA PRO A 169 -2.60 -4.04 8.39
C PRO A 169 -1.70 -3.72 7.20
N ASN A 170 -1.03 -2.58 7.24
CA ASN A 170 -0.06 -2.19 6.21
C ASN A 170 1.16 -3.14 6.16
N LEU A 171 1.46 -3.84 7.23
CA LEU A 171 2.48 -4.90 7.25
C LEU A 171 2.29 -5.94 6.14
N ALA A 172 1.03 -6.23 5.76
CA ALA A 172 0.72 -7.13 4.65
C ALA A 172 1.18 -6.60 3.28
N MET A 173 1.40 -5.29 3.15
CA MET A 173 1.85 -4.65 1.90
C MET A 173 3.35 -4.37 1.87
N THR A 174 3.98 -4.25 3.04
CA THR A 174 5.39 -3.88 3.20
C THR A 174 6.36 -4.80 2.41
N PRO A 175 6.20 -6.14 2.39
CA PRO A 175 7.11 -7.01 1.64
C PRO A 175 7.05 -6.78 0.13
N VAL A 176 5.86 -6.47 -0.41
CA VAL A 176 5.67 -6.21 -1.85
C VAL A 176 6.34 -4.90 -2.24
N ILE A 177 6.12 -3.86 -1.46
CA ILE A 177 6.70 -2.52 -1.69
C ILE A 177 8.22 -2.57 -1.56
N LYS A 178 8.78 -3.14 -0.49
CA LYS A 178 10.23 -3.25 -0.28
C LYS A 178 10.93 -4.07 -1.36
N ARG A 179 10.30 -5.15 -1.85
CA ARG A 179 10.87 -5.97 -2.93
C ARG A 179 10.89 -5.20 -4.26
N SER A 180 9.85 -4.42 -4.55
CA SER A 180 9.77 -3.57 -5.73
C SER A 180 10.76 -2.40 -5.65
N GLU A 181 10.85 -1.71 -4.51
CA GLU A 181 11.83 -0.66 -4.27
C GLU A 181 13.27 -1.16 -4.49
N ARG A 182 13.61 -2.30 -3.92
CA ARG A 182 14.94 -2.90 -4.08
C ARG A 182 15.26 -3.25 -5.54
N ARG A 183 14.31 -3.83 -6.28
CA ARG A 183 14.48 -4.12 -7.71
C ARG A 183 14.69 -2.86 -8.53
N ILE A 184 13.91 -1.82 -8.28
CA ILE A 184 14.01 -0.54 -8.99
C ILE A 184 15.34 0.16 -8.67
N LEU A 185 15.77 0.17 -7.41
CA LEU A 185 17.07 0.73 -7.01
C LEU A 185 18.22 -0.03 -7.67
N TRP A 186 18.20 -1.37 -7.72
CA TRP A 186 19.22 -2.16 -8.39
C TRP A 186 19.22 -1.95 -9.91
N ALA A 187 18.05 -1.95 -10.55
CA ALA A 187 17.93 -1.72 -11.97
C ALA A 187 18.34 -0.29 -12.35
N GLY A 188 17.92 0.70 -11.56
CA GLY A 188 18.32 2.09 -11.72
C GLY A 188 19.82 2.30 -11.51
N GLY A 189 20.39 1.69 -10.48
CA GLY A 189 21.83 1.71 -10.21
C GLY A 189 22.66 1.05 -11.33
N ALA A 190 22.20 -0.10 -11.85
CA ALA A 190 22.84 -0.77 -12.98
C ALA A 190 22.79 0.08 -14.26
N LEU A 191 21.64 0.67 -14.58
CA LEU A 191 21.49 1.59 -15.71
C LEU A 191 22.40 2.82 -15.59
N LEU A 192 22.47 3.42 -14.41
CA LEU A 192 23.39 4.51 -14.11
C LEU A 192 24.86 4.09 -14.29
N GLY A 193 25.24 2.92 -13.79
CA GLY A 193 26.59 2.37 -13.95
C GLY A 193 26.96 2.16 -15.43
N ILE A 194 26.04 1.57 -16.23
CA ILE A 194 26.24 1.38 -17.68
C ILE A 194 26.38 2.75 -18.39
N ALA A 195 25.51 3.70 -18.05
CA ALA A 195 25.56 5.04 -18.62
C ALA A 195 26.89 5.75 -18.31
N LEU A 196 27.42 5.59 -17.08
CA LEU A 196 28.71 6.09 -16.66
C LEU A 196 29.86 5.46 -17.44
N LEU A 197 29.85 4.15 -17.66
CA LEU A 197 30.89 3.43 -18.42
C LEU A 197 30.89 3.85 -19.88
N ILE A 198 29.70 3.95 -20.50
CA ILE A 198 29.59 4.39 -21.90
C ILE A 198 30.04 5.85 -22.04
N GLY A 199 29.53 6.76 -21.19
CA GLY A 199 29.91 8.18 -21.27
C GLY A 199 31.38 8.40 -20.98
N GLY A 200 31.96 7.73 -19.98
CA GLY A 200 33.39 7.77 -19.69
C GLY A 200 34.24 7.20 -20.80
N GLY A 201 33.84 6.07 -21.40
CA GLY A 201 34.49 5.42 -22.52
C GLY A 201 34.52 6.33 -23.78
N VAL A 202 33.38 6.96 -24.11
CA VAL A 202 33.31 7.91 -25.25
C VAL A 202 34.21 9.12 -25.02
N VAL A 203 34.20 9.70 -23.82
CA VAL A 203 35.08 10.85 -23.51
C VAL A 203 36.55 10.46 -23.55
N TRP A 204 36.90 9.28 -23.02
CA TRP A 204 38.27 8.74 -23.08
C TRP A 204 38.71 8.53 -24.54
N TRP A 205 37.87 7.92 -25.39
CA TRP A 205 38.14 7.68 -26.80
C TRP A 205 38.33 8.98 -27.59
N ILE A 206 37.48 9.99 -27.38
CA ILE A 206 37.61 11.32 -28.02
C ILE A 206 38.92 12.00 -27.61
N ASN A 207 39.27 11.98 -26.32
CA ASN A 207 40.52 12.59 -25.86
C ASN A 207 41.77 11.89 -26.41
N PHE A 208 41.72 10.55 -26.53
CA PHE A 208 42.80 9.76 -27.10
C PHE A 208 42.94 10.03 -28.60
N SER A 209 41.85 10.08 -29.34
CA SER A 209 41.81 10.36 -30.78
C SER A 209 42.37 11.76 -31.13
N ILE A 210 41.97 12.79 -30.35
CA ILE A 210 42.48 14.17 -30.56
C ILE A 210 43.98 14.28 -30.21
N GLY A 211 44.43 13.56 -29.17
CA GLY A 211 45.86 13.54 -28.79
C GLY A 211 46.75 12.94 -29.87
N SER A 212 46.30 11.90 -30.56
CA SER A 212 47.05 11.27 -31.67
C SER A 212 47.16 12.16 -32.91
N TRP A 213 46.13 12.95 -33.21
CA TRP A 213 46.16 13.91 -34.35
C TRP A 213 47.12 15.10 -34.12
N CYS A 214 47.25 15.59 -32.89
CA CYS A 214 48.20 16.64 -32.56
C CYS A 214 49.64 16.16 -32.64
N ALA A 215 49.95 14.91 -32.34
CA ALA A 215 51.28 14.34 -32.41
C ALA A 215 51.79 14.12 -33.86
N MET A 216 50.89 13.94 -34.84
CA MET A 216 51.26 13.80 -36.28
C MET A 216 51.51 15.12 -37.00
N ARG A 217 51.12 16.27 -36.42
CA ARG A 217 51.25 17.58 -37.06
C ARG A 217 52.58 18.32 -36.70
N THR A 218 53.39 17.74 -35.84
CA THR A 218 54.66 18.27 -35.36
C THR A 218 55.90 17.53 -35.92
N ARG A 219 55.70 16.71 -36.96
CA ARG A 219 56.81 16.15 -37.74
C ARG A 219 56.90 16.74 -39.15
#